data_3903c10643b2b2c7e1984c2705ed7942
#
_entry.id   3903c10643b2b2c7e1984c2705ed7942
#
_cell.length_a   1.000
_cell.length_b   1.000
_cell.length_c   1.000
_cell.angle_alpha   90.00
_cell.angle_beta   90.00
_cell.angle_gamma   90.00
#
_symmetry.space_group_name_H-M   'P 1'
#
loop_
_entity.id
_entity.type
_entity.pdbx_description
1 polymer ?
#
loop_
_entity_poly.entity_id
_entity_poly.type
_entity_poly.pdbx_seq_one_letter_code
_entity_poly.pdbx_strand_id
1 'polypeptide(L)'
;MKRAADSTTVTPGMTGFERTRAAIRGEPVDRIPTFPILIAPACQLIGVPQGRYMTDAAVMADTLLAARALCGFDGIYVSRDNWVYHQALGGELTFPDDDESFSRTPLLASIRDFRRLSVPDPESAPGMRMLLAAARRVMASAGGESYVQANIDTGPFSLAAVLRGTQDFLMDLSTESESDLRDFLGFCTKVVTAYGKAMIETGVHGIQFGDSTAGLISPDDYRKFVLPYQETAVDALKDRGCDLWIHICGKTDHLLHLMRELPIQGFEVDAKVEMTRARELLGGRIALKGNLDTTFLLQRSPEEVTRACRRILKDGGFTTGVILSPGCGVPRMTPLENLRAMVKACEELSRRKA
;
A
#
# COMPACT_ATOMS: atom_id res chain seq x y z
N MET A 1 25.42 7.03 40.31
CA MET A 1 25.73 6.30 39.06
C MET A 1 24.81 5.10 38.98
N LYS A 2 23.69 5.21 38.27
CA LYS A 2 22.85 4.06 37.90
C LYS A 2 23.18 3.69 36.45
N ARG A 3 23.70 2.49 36.24
CA ARG A 3 23.94 1.92 34.91
C ARG A 3 22.59 1.79 34.22
N ALA A 4 22.45 2.42 33.06
CA ALA A 4 21.38 2.14 32.11
C ALA A 4 21.52 0.67 31.69
N ALA A 5 20.47 -0.10 31.89
CA ALA A 5 20.40 -1.47 31.41
C ALA A 5 20.27 -1.44 29.89
N ASP A 6 21.34 -1.88 29.24
CA ASP A 6 21.41 -2.14 27.81
C ASP A 6 20.61 -3.44 27.56
N SER A 7 19.32 -3.33 27.28
CA SER A 7 18.48 -4.49 26.98
C SER A 7 18.19 -4.59 25.48
N THR A 8 19.23 -4.80 24.68
CA THR A 8 19.08 -5.31 23.30
C THR A 8 19.00 -6.83 23.34
N THR A 9 17.94 -7.38 23.91
CA THR A 9 17.62 -8.80 23.71
C THR A 9 17.01 -8.96 22.34
N VAL A 10 17.85 -9.30 21.34
CA VAL A 10 17.39 -9.82 20.05
C VAL A 10 16.69 -11.15 20.32
N THR A 11 15.39 -11.22 20.04
CA THR A 11 14.62 -12.47 20.12
C THR A 11 14.88 -13.27 18.84
N PRO A 12 15.63 -14.39 18.87
CA PRO A 12 15.86 -15.20 17.67
C PRO A 12 14.56 -15.89 17.27
N GLY A 13 14.23 -15.87 15.97
CA GLY A 13 13.21 -16.72 15.38
C GLY A 13 11.80 -16.12 15.27
N MET A 14 11.67 -14.80 15.16
CA MET A 14 10.36 -14.17 14.87
C MET A 14 9.79 -14.64 13.53
N THR A 15 8.48 -14.91 13.48
CA THR A 15 7.73 -15.07 12.24
C THR A 15 7.68 -13.77 11.45
N GLY A 16 7.32 -13.82 10.17
CA GLY A 16 7.12 -12.61 9.36
C GLY A 16 6.03 -11.68 9.94
N PHE A 17 4.97 -12.26 10.49
CA PHE A 17 3.91 -11.53 11.19
C PHE A 17 4.43 -10.80 12.43
N GLU A 18 5.07 -11.51 13.34
CA GLU A 18 5.62 -10.94 14.59
C GLU A 18 6.62 -9.82 14.31
N ARG A 19 7.56 -10.06 13.38
CA ARG A 19 8.60 -9.12 12.98
C ARG A 19 8.01 -7.84 12.39
N THR A 20 7.06 -7.98 11.45
CA THR A 20 6.45 -6.83 10.80
C THR A 20 5.62 -6.02 11.79
N ARG A 21 4.86 -6.70 12.65
CA ARG A 21 4.04 -6.04 13.67
C ARG A 21 4.88 -5.33 14.73
N ALA A 22 5.97 -5.93 15.18
CA ALA A 22 6.92 -5.31 16.09
C ALA A 22 7.58 -4.06 15.45
N ALA A 23 8.01 -4.19 14.17
CA ALA A 23 8.56 -3.05 13.43
C ALA A 23 7.58 -1.89 13.33
N ILE A 24 6.30 -2.15 13.03
CA ILE A 24 5.24 -1.12 12.97
C ILE A 24 5.09 -0.40 14.31
N ARG A 25 5.18 -1.14 15.42
CA ARG A 25 5.05 -0.58 16.78
C ARG A 25 6.31 0.11 17.31
N GLY A 26 7.39 0.10 16.54
CA GLY A 26 8.67 0.62 17.01
C GLY A 26 9.39 -0.28 18.02
N GLU A 27 8.98 -1.53 18.14
CA GLU A 27 9.56 -2.53 19.03
C GLU A 27 10.81 -3.19 18.40
N PRO A 28 11.71 -3.77 19.23
CA PRO A 28 12.89 -4.50 18.74
C PRO A 28 12.51 -5.67 17.84
N VAL A 29 13.30 -5.89 16.78
CA VAL A 29 13.14 -6.98 15.82
C VAL A 29 14.45 -7.74 15.65
N ASP A 30 14.35 -9.04 15.32
CA ASP A 30 15.53 -9.87 14.99
C ASP A 30 16.23 -9.40 13.72
N ARG A 31 15.48 -8.89 12.74
CA ARG A 31 15.93 -8.15 11.55
C ARG A 31 14.83 -7.21 11.05
N ILE A 32 15.19 -6.24 10.23
CA ILE A 32 14.20 -5.39 9.56
C ILE A 32 13.35 -6.26 8.62
N PRO A 33 12.00 -6.17 8.69
CA PRO A 33 11.13 -6.91 7.78
C PRO A 33 11.24 -6.43 6.34
N THR A 34 11.04 -7.36 5.40
CA THR A 34 11.00 -7.08 3.96
C THR A 34 9.62 -7.43 3.43
N PHE A 35 8.94 -6.44 2.86
CA PHE A 35 7.53 -6.58 2.48
C PHE A 35 7.18 -5.70 1.26
N PRO A 36 7.40 -6.16 0.02
CA PRO A 36 7.10 -5.39 -1.19
C PRO A 36 5.63 -5.46 -1.62
N ILE A 37 5.22 -4.48 -2.44
CA ILE A 37 3.99 -4.53 -3.23
C ILE A 37 4.25 -5.45 -4.43
N LEU A 38 3.88 -6.72 -4.32
CA LEU A 38 4.19 -7.74 -5.33
C LEU A 38 2.91 -8.25 -5.99
N ILE A 39 2.58 -7.74 -7.18
CA ILE A 39 1.39 -8.11 -7.97
C ILE A 39 1.80 -8.80 -9.27
N ALA A 40 2.12 -8.04 -10.30
CA ALA A 40 2.51 -8.55 -11.61
C ALA A 40 3.73 -9.50 -11.57
N PRO A 41 4.81 -9.22 -10.78
CA PRO A 41 5.90 -10.17 -10.65
C PRO A 41 5.50 -11.49 -9.99
N ALA A 42 4.52 -11.50 -9.07
CA ALA A 42 4.02 -12.76 -8.51
C ALA A 42 3.47 -13.67 -9.62
N CYS A 43 2.66 -13.11 -10.52
CA CYS A 43 2.14 -13.82 -11.68
C CYS A 43 3.27 -14.35 -12.58
N GLN A 44 4.25 -13.52 -12.89
CA GLN A 44 5.41 -13.86 -13.71
C GLN A 44 6.25 -15.00 -13.11
N LEU A 45 6.54 -14.91 -11.80
CA LEU A 45 7.37 -15.90 -11.10
C LEU A 45 6.70 -17.26 -10.97
N ILE A 46 5.39 -17.30 -10.85
CA ILE A 46 4.59 -18.53 -10.66
C ILE A 46 4.07 -19.07 -11.99
N GLY A 47 4.17 -18.30 -13.09
CA GLY A 47 3.68 -18.70 -14.40
C GLY A 47 2.15 -18.66 -14.52
N VAL A 48 1.50 -17.73 -13.84
CA VAL A 48 0.05 -17.54 -13.86
C VAL A 48 -0.31 -16.37 -14.78
N PRO A 49 -1.28 -16.53 -15.72
CA PRO A 49 -1.78 -15.41 -16.50
C PRO A 49 -2.35 -14.31 -15.58
N GLN A 50 -1.97 -13.05 -15.82
CA GLN A 50 -2.35 -11.93 -14.96
C GLN A 50 -3.86 -11.70 -14.95
N GLY A 51 -4.53 -11.88 -16.09
CA GLY A 51 -5.99 -11.81 -16.19
C GLY A 51 -6.71 -12.83 -15.28
N ARG A 52 -6.17 -14.05 -15.16
CA ARG A 52 -6.69 -15.04 -14.21
C ARG A 52 -6.46 -14.64 -12.75
N TYR A 53 -5.26 -14.15 -12.43
CA TYR A 53 -4.98 -13.62 -11.10
C TYR A 53 -5.94 -12.51 -10.71
N MET A 54 -6.29 -11.62 -11.63
CA MET A 54 -7.15 -10.47 -11.38
C MET A 54 -8.65 -10.80 -11.25
N THR A 55 -9.07 -12.00 -11.68
CA THR A 55 -10.49 -12.37 -11.77
C THR A 55 -10.88 -13.59 -10.92
N ASP A 56 -9.91 -14.34 -10.39
CA ASP A 56 -10.13 -15.55 -9.59
C ASP A 56 -9.45 -15.46 -8.22
N ALA A 57 -10.24 -15.47 -7.16
CA ALA A 57 -9.78 -15.34 -5.78
C ALA A 57 -8.86 -16.49 -5.32
N ALA A 58 -9.10 -17.71 -5.81
CA ALA A 58 -8.26 -18.85 -5.46
C ALA A 58 -6.90 -18.74 -6.15
N VAL A 59 -6.90 -18.44 -7.44
CA VAL A 59 -5.68 -18.21 -8.22
C VAL A 59 -4.84 -17.08 -7.63
N MET A 60 -5.48 -15.97 -7.25
CA MET A 60 -4.79 -14.86 -6.57
C MET A 60 -4.13 -15.30 -5.26
N ALA A 61 -4.88 -15.94 -4.38
CA ALA A 61 -4.36 -16.37 -3.09
C ALA A 61 -3.20 -17.36 -3.24
N ASP A 62 -3.35 -18.38 -4.07
CA ASP A 62 -2.33 -19.41 -4.31
C ASP A 62 -1.06 -18.79 -4.93
N THR A 63 -1.20 -17.84 -5.86
CA THR A 63 -0.09 -17.11 -6.48
C THR A 63 0.68 -16.29 -5.45
N LEU A 64 -0.02 -15.54 -4.60
CA LEU A 64 0.62 -14.70 -3.57
C LEU A 64 1.34 -15.54 -2.51
N LEU A 65 0.75 -16.64 -2.08
CA LEU A 65 1.35 -17.59 -1.13
C LEU A 65 2.62 -18.21 -1.70
N ALA A 66 2.57 -18.69 -2.95
CA ALA A 66 3.71 -19.28 -3.64
C ALA A 66 4.84 -18.26 -3.87
N ALA A 67 4.51 -17.05 -4.33
CA ALA A 67 5.49 -16.00 -4.55
C ALA A 67 6.16 -15.55 -3.23
N ARG A 68 5.40 -15.41 -2.14
CA ARG A 68 5.95 -15.13 -0.80
C ARG A 68 6.95 -16.20 -0.37
N ALA A 69 6.59 -17.47 -0.50
CA ALA A 69 7.46 -18.59 -0.13
C ALA A 69 8.74 -18.61 -1.00
N LEU A 70 8.60 -18.35 -2.31
CA LEU A 70 9.72 -18.32 -3.23
C LEU A 70 10.73 -17.19 -2.94
N CYS A 71 10.22 -16.01 -2.58
CA CYS A 71 11.04 -14.81 -2.32
C CYS A 71 11.56 -14.73 -0.87
N GLY A 72 10.88 -15.33 0.11
CA GLY A 72 11.23 -15.26 1.53
C GLY A 72 10.79 -13.97 2.22
N PHE A 73 9.74 -13.29 1.73
CA PHE A 73 9.22 -12.06 2.33
C PHE A 73 8.48 -12.29 3.64
N ASP A 74 8.42 -11.26 4.48
CA ASP A 74 7.75 -11.28 5.78
C ASP A 74 6.25 -11.02 5.69
N GLY A 75 5.81 -10.37 4.64
CA GLY A 75 4.40 -10.05 4.42
C GLY A 75 3.87 -10.46 3.05
N ILE A 76 2.55 -10.43 2.94
CA ILE A 76 1.78 -10.68 1.72
C ILE A 76 0.90 -9.47 1.45
N TYR A 77 0.97 -8.95 0.22
CA TYR A 77 0.17 -7.81 -0.21
C TYR A 77 -0.97 -8.28 -1.11
N VAL A 78 -2.19 -8.28 -0.58
CA VAL A 78 -3.38 -8.68 -1.33
C VAL A 78 -3.88 -7.47 -2.12
N SER A 79 -3.70 -7.49 -3.42
CA SER A 79 -4.11 -6.42 -4.32
C SER A 79 -4.32 -6.94 -5.73
N ARG A 80 -5.09 -6.22 -6.51
CA ARG A 80 -5.31 -6.48 -7.92
C ARG A 80 -4.73 -5.34 -8.78
N ASP A 81 -5.42 -4.20 -8.74
CA ASP A 81 -5.16 -2.99 -9.55
C ASP A 81 -5.72 -1.76 -8.82
N ASN A 82 -5.87 -0.64 -9.50
CA ASN A 82 -6.47 0.60 -8.99
C ASN A 82 -7.84 0.88 -9.63
N TRP A 83 -8.57 -0.17 -10.07
CA TRP A 83 -9.85 -0.07 -10.78
C TRP A 83 -11.01 -0.78 -10.06
N VAL A 84 -10.80 -1.24 -8.83
CA VAL A 84 -11.80 -2.01 -8.09
C VAL A 84 -13.08 -1.20 -7.88
N TYR A 85 -12.92 0.06 -7.47
CA TYR A 85 -14.06 0.97 -7.29
C TYR A 85 -14.73 1.35 -8.60
N HIS A 86 -13.94 1.60 -9.64
CA HIS A 86 -14.48 1.90 -10.97
C HIS A 86 -15.39 0.76 -11.45
N GLN A 87 -14.93 -0.48 -11.33
CA GLN A 87 -15.73 -1.66 -11.67
C GLN A 87 -16.96 -1.82 -10.78
N ALA A 88 -16.81 -1.63 -9.46
CA ALA A 88 -17.91 -1.76 -8.51
C ALA A 88 -19.02 -0.71 -8.73
N LEU A 89 -18.68 0.44 -9.29
CA LEU A 89 -19.60 1.53 -9.64
C LEU A 89 -20.17 1.42 -11.06
N GLY A 90 -19.88 0.32 -11.78
CA GLY A 90 -20.45 0.02 -13.09
C GLY A 90 -19.52 0.30 -14.28
N GLY A 91 -18.26 0.63 -14.04
CA GLY A 91 -17.26 0.80 -15.09
C GLY A 91 -16.81 -0.52 -15.71
N GLU A 92 -16.53 -0.49 -17.01
CA GLU A 92 -16.01 -1.65 -17.73
C GLU A 92 -14.49 -1.73 -17.63
N LEU A 93 -13.97 -2.95 -17.42
CA LEU A 93 -12.54 -3.24 -17.36
C LEU A 93 -12.15 -4.32 -18.36
N THR A 94 -10.95 -4.17 -18.89
CA THR A 94 -10.25 -5.22 -19.63
C THR A 94 -9.16 -5.81 -18.74
N PHE A 95 -9.03 -7.15 -18.76
CA PHE A 95 -8.04 -7.90 -17.98
C PHE A 95 -7.13 -8.71 -18.92
N PRO A 96 -6.04 -8.13 -19.43
CA PRO A 96 -5.08 -8.84 -20.24
C PRO A 96 -4.32 -9.90 -19.43
N ASP A 97 -3.86 -10.97 -20.10
CA ASP A 97 -3.07 -12.02 -19.48
C ASP A 97 -1.62 -11.62 -19.19
N ASP A 98 -1.14 -10.59 -19.87
CA ASP A 98 0.27 -10.17 -19.86
C ASP A 98 0.48 -8.67 -19.60
N ASP A 99 -0.56 -7.94 -19.17
CA ASP A 99 -0.51 -6.51 -18.88
C ASP A 99 -1.42 -6.15 -17.70
N GLU A 100 -1.38 -4.89 -17.29
CA GLU A 100 -2.28 -4.35 -16.27
C GLU A 100 -3.70 -4.21 -16.81
N SER A 101 -4.68 -4.30 -15.90
CA SER A 101 -6.07 -3.99 -16.20
C SER A 101 -6.24 -2.50 -16.51
N PHE A 102 -7.18 -2.19 -17.38
CA PHE A 102 -7.48 -0.81 -17.75
C PHE A 102 -8.95 -0.59 -18.08
N SER A 103 -9.38 0.66 -17.91
CA SER A 103 -10.63 1.20 -18.49
C SER A 103 -10.31 2.17 -19.61
N ARG A 104 -11.16 2.18 -20.65
CA ARG A 104 -10.96 3.07 -21.80
C ARG A 104 -11.52 4.46 -21.57
N THR A 105 -12.50 4.59 -20.70
CA THR A 105 -13.24 5.85 -20.49
C THR A 105 -13.48 6.07 -18.99
N PRO A 106 -13.44 7.33 -18.55
CA PRO A 106 -13.94 7.68 -17.23
C PRO A 106 -15.43 7.33 -17.08
N LEU A 107 -15.85 7.03 -15.86
CA LEU A 107 -17.24 6.68 -15.58
C LEU A 107 -18.17 7.91 -15.61
N LEU A 108 -17.64 9.07 -15.26
CA LEU A 108 -18.42 10.31 -15.10
C LEU A 108 -18.01 11.36 -16.13
N ALA A 109 -18.99 11.88 -16.89
CA ALA A 109 -18.79 13.01 -17.78
C ALA A 109 -18.73 14.36 -17.01
N SER A 110 -19.36 14.43 -15.85
CA SER A 110 -19.35 15.56 -14.91
C SER A 110 -19.28 15.04 -13.49
N ILE A 111 -18.66 15.81 -12.57
CA ILE A 111 -18.65 15.44 -11.14
C ILE A 111 -20.07 15.27 -10.60
N ARG A 112 -21.07 16.03 -11.10
CA ARG A 112 -22.48 15.93 -10.65
C ARG A 112 -23.14 14.60 -10.98
N ASP A 113 -22.60 13.84 -11.92
CA ASP A 113 -23.15 12.54 -12.32
C ASP A 113 -23.01 11.49 -11.22
N PHE A 114 -22.16 11.71 -10.22
CA PHE A 114 -22.06 10.82 -9.06
C PHE A 114 -23.40 10.64 -8.32
N ARG A 115 -24.32 11.62 -8.42
CA ARG A 115 -25.65 11.56 -7.79
C ARG A 115 -26.52 10.43 -8.33
N ARG A 116 -26.13 9.82 -9.46
CA ARG A 116 -26.78 8.62 -10.03
C ARG A 116 -26.19 7.32 -9.49
N LEU A 117 -25.03 7.40 -8.83
CA LEU A 117 -24.35 6.25 -8.27
C LEU A 117 -24.80 6.00 -6.84
N SER A 118 -24.72 4.76 -6.42
CA SER A 118 -24.90 4.35 -5.02
C SER A 118 -23.62 3.73 -4.49
N VAL A 119 -23.40 3.81 -3.18
CA VAL A 119 -22.26 3.12 -2.55
C VAL A 119 -22.46 1.62 -2.76
N PRO A 120 -21.50 0.94 -3.42
CA PRO A 120 -21.63 -0.48 -3.70
C PRO A 120 -21.57 -1.32 -2.41
N ASP A 121 -22.30 -2.42 -2.38
CA ASP A 121 -22.13 -3.44 -1.35
C ASP A 121 -20.89 -4.28 -1.68
N PRO A 122 -19.84 -4.28 -0.82
CA PRO A 122 -18.58 -4.97 -1.10
C PRO A 122 -18.71 -6.50 -1.24
N GLU A 123 -19.70 -7.12 -0.60
CA GLU A 123 -19.90 -8.57 -0.68
C GLU A 123 -20.57 -9.00 -1.99
N SER A 124 -21.19 -8.09 -2.71
CA SER A 124 -21.86 -8.36 -4.00
C SER A 124 -21.12 -7.77 -5.20
N ALA A 125 -20.45 -6.63 -5.07
CA ALA A 125 -19.72 -5.99 -6.16
C ALA A 125 -18.55 -6.85 -6.65
N PRO A 126 -18.43 -7.18 -7.97
CA PRO A 126 -17.57 -8.26 -8.46
C PRO A 126 -16.09 -8.17 -8.05
N GLY A 127 -15.44 -7.04 -8.27
CA GLY A 127 -14.04 -6.83 -7.94
C GLY A 127 -13.79 -6.84 -6.43
N MET A 128 -14.64 -6.19 -5.66
CA MET A 128 -14.56 -6.15 -4.20
C MET A 128 -14.74 -7.54 -3.61
N ARG A 129 -15.81 -8.24 -3.98
CA ARG A 129 -16.12 -9.61 -3.51
C ARG A 129 -14.96 -10.57 -3.80
N MET A 130 -14.36 -10.48 -4.98
CA MET A 130 -13.23 -11.33 -5.36
C MET A 130 -12.04 -11.10 -4.43
N LEU A 131 -11.68 -9.84 -4.15
CA LEU A 131 -10.58 -9.50 -3.27
C LEU A 131 -10.85 -9.86 -1.80
N LEU A 132 -12.07 -9.70 -1.31
CA LEU A 132 -12.47 -10.17 0.03
C LEU A 132 -12.29 -11.69 0.16
N ALA A 133 -12.69 -12.44 -0.86
CA ALA A 133 -12.52 -13.89 -0.89
C ALA A 133 -11.02 -14.29 -0.94
N ALA A 134 -10.20 -13.60 -1.73
CA ALA A 134 -8.75 -13.83 -1.77
C ALA A 134 -8.10 -13.52 -0.42
N ALA A 135 -8.45 -12.39 0.20
CA ALA A 135 -7.92 -12.00 1.51
C ALA A 135 -8.24 -13.05 2.59
N ARG A 136 -9.50 -13.53 2.66
CA ARG A 136 -9.89 -14.61 3.58
C ARG A 136 -9.07 -15.89 3.37
N ARG A 137 -8.80 -16.27 2.12
CA ARG A 137 -7.98 -17.47 1.81
C ARG A 137 -6.52 -17.27 2.23
N VAL A 138 -5.92 -16.12 1.94
CA VAL A 138 -4.54 -15.80 2.35
C VAL A 138 -4.44 -15.78 3.88
N MET A 139 -5.38 -15.17 4.58
CA MET A 139 -5.42 -15.14 6.04
C MET A 139 -5.52 -16.54 6.64
N ALA A 140 -6.40 -17.39 6.12
CA ALA A 140 -6.55 -18.76 6.59
C ALA A 140 -5.27 -19.60 6.41
N SER A 141 -4.49 -19.33 5.35
CA SER A 141 -3.30 -20.11 5.01
C SER A 141 -2.01 -19.57 5.64
N ALA A 142 -1.87 -18.26 5.80
CA ALA A 142 -0.59 -17.64 6.17
C ALA A 142 -0.70 -16.55 7.25
N GLY A 143 -1.90 -16.22 7.74
CA GLY A 143 -2.10 -15.11 8.68
C GLY A 143 -1.38 -15.27 10.03
N GLY A 144 -1.08 -16.51 10.45
CA GLY A 144 -0.28 -16.76 11.66
C GLY A 144 1.23 -16.58 11.48
N GLU A 145 1.73 -16.63 10.24
CA GLU A 145 3.18 -16.61 9.93
C GLU A 145 3.62 -15.36 9.18
N SER A 146 2.73 -14.76 8.40
CA SER A 146 3.02 -13.61 7.55
C SER A 146 2.12 -12.43 7.91
N TYR A 147 2.66 -11.21 7.83
CA TYR A 147 1.83 -10.02 7.90
C TYR A 147 1.05 -9.86 6.59
N VAL A 148 -0.27 -9.92 6.67
CA VAL A 148 -1.15 -9.77 5.51
C VAL A 148 -1.70 -8.35 5.46
N GLN A 149 -1.33 -7.60 4.44
CA GLN A 149 -1.84 -6.27 4.13
C GLN A 149 -2.70 -6.34 2.86
N ALA A 150 -3.88 -5.76 2.89
CA ALA A 150 -4.71 -5.66 1.71
C ALA A 150 -4.77 -4.21 1.20
N ASN A 151 -4.70 -4.07 -0.11
CA ASN A 151 -5.01 -2.80 -0.75
C ASN A 151 -6.53 -2.68 -0.89
N ILE A 152 -7.07 -1.57 -0.40
CA ILE A 152 -8.48 -1.21 -0.60
C ILE A 152 -8.64 -0.21 -1.75
N ASP A 153 -7.80 -0.34 -2.79
CA ASP A 153 -7.77 0.50 -3.98
C ASP A 153 -7.30 1.93 -3.68
N THR A 154 -7.99 2.93 -4.18
CA THR A 154 -7.58 4.34 -4.08
C THR A 154 -8.24 5.06 -2.90
N GLY A 155 -7.59 6.12 -2.42
CA GLY A 155 -8.18 7.04 -1.45
C GLY A 155 -9.27 7.92 -2.07
N PRO A 156 -10.00 8.69 -1.25
CA PRO A 156 -11.15 9.45 -1.72
C PRO A 156 -10.87 10.41 -2.88
N PHE A 157 -9.74 11.11 -2.85
CA PHE A 157 -9.38 12.07 -3.88
C PHE A 157 -8.97 11.39 -5.18
N SER A 158 -8.16 10.34 -5.09
CA SER A 158 -7.78 9.56 -6.27
C SER A 158 -8.95 8.77 -6.84
N LEU A 159 -9.90 8.32 -6.02
CA LEU A 159 -11.14 7.73 -6.53
C LEU A 159 -11.93 8.74 -7.36
N ALA A 160 -12.08 9.98 -6.89
CA ALA A 160 -12.74 11.03 -7.65
C ALA A 160 -12.04 11.25 -9.01
N ALA A 161 -10.70 11.25 -9.02
CA ALA A 161 -9.92 11.37 -10.25
C ALA A 161 -10.08 10.16 -11.19
N VAL A 162 -10.15 8.93 -10.65
CA VAL A 162 -10.40 7.72 -11.45
C VAL A 162 -11.79 7.75 -12.10
N LEU A 163 -12.80 8.17 -11.36
CA LEU A 163 -14.18 8.21 -11.86
C LEU A 163 -14.41 9.30 -12.92
N ARG A 164 -13.82 10.49 -12.74
CA ARG A 164 -14.01 11.66 -13.60
C ARG A 164 -13.01 11.74 -14.75
N GLY A 165 -11.87 11.04 -14.62
CA GLY A 165 -10.67 11.27 -15.41
C GLY A 165 -9.76 12.28 -14.72
N THR A 166 -8.48 11.92 -14.53
CA THR A 166 -7.54 12.69 -13.70
C THR A 166 -7.39 14.13 -14.15
N GLN A 167 -7.24 14.37 -15.47
CA GLN A 167 -7.07 15.71 -16.01
C GLN A 167 -8.32 16.57 -15.78
N ASP A 168 -9.48 16.03 -16.10
CA ASP A 168 -10.75 16.76 -15.96
C ASP A 168 -11.05 17.05 -14.49
N PHE A 169 -10.81 16.08 -13.59
CA PHE A 169 -11.02 16.29 -12.16
C PHE A 169 -10.10 17.37 -11.57
N LEU A 170 -8.84 17.41 -11.99
CA LEU A 170 -7.93 18.48 -11.55
C LEU A 170 -8.36 19.86 -12.08
N MET A 171 -8.94 19.93 -13.27
CA MET A 171 -9.56 21.17 -13.78
C MET A 171 -10.83 21.53 -13.00
N ASP A 172 -11.65 20.56 -12.66
CA ASP A 172 -12.88 20.74 -11.88
C ASP A 172 -12.62 21.40 -10.52
N LEU A 173 -11.43 21.21 -9.90
CA LEU A 173 -11.05 21.86 -8.63
C LEU A 173 -11.11 23.40 -8.71
N SER A 174 -10.92 23.97 -9.89
CA SER A 174 -10.95 25.43 -10.12
C SER A 174 -12.20 25.93 -10.84
N THR A 175 -12.94 25.04 -11.50
CA THR A 175 -14.08 25.43 -12.37
C THR A 175 -15.45 25.09 -11.78
N GLU A 176 -15.51 24.08 -10.92
CA GLU A 176 -16.75 23.64 -10.29
C GLU A 176 -17.01 24.30 -8.94
N SER A 177 -18.25 24.27 -8.47
CA SER A 177 -18.58 24.83 -7.16
C SER A 177 -17.95 23.99 -6.03
N GLU A 178 -17.48 24.66 -4.98
CA GLU A 178 -16.92 23.98 -3.82
C GLU A 178 -17.93 23.01 -3.18
N SER A 179 -19.22 23.33 -3.20
CA SER A 179 -20.28 22.44 -2.69
C SER A 179 -20.35 21.15 -3.48
N ASP A 180 -20.34 21.20 -4.84
CA ASP A 180 -20.39 19.99 -5.67
C ASP A 180 -19.14 19.12 -5.49
N LEU A 181 -17.96 19.75 -5.37
CA LEU A 181 -16.70 19.05 -5.08
C LEU A 181 -16.74 18.34 -3.72
N ARG A 182 -17.23 19.03 -2.68
CA ARG A 182 -17.38 18.45 -1.33
C ARG A 182 -18.34 17.28 -1.30
N ASP A 183 -19.49 17.41 -1.98
CA ASP A 183 -20.48 16.33 -2.08
C ASP A 183 -19.89 15.11 -2.80
N PHE A 184 -19.16 15.33 -3.91
CA PHE A 184 -18.53 14.25 -4.67
C PHE A 184 -17.43 13.54 -3.87
N LEU A 185 -16.54 14.30 -3.24
CA LEU A 185 -15.49 13.73 -2.38
C LEU A 185 -16.08 13.01 -1.16
N GLY A 186 -17.19 13.53 -0.61
CA GLY A 186 -17.94 12.86 0.46
C GLY A 186 -18.55 11.53 0.00
N PHE A 187 -19.04 11.43 -1.23
CA PHE A 187 -19.48 10.18 -1.83
C PHE A 187 -18.30 9.19 -1.97
N CYS A 188 -17.18 9.63 -2.53
CA CYS A 188 -15.97 8.81 -2.67
C CYS A 188 -15.49 8.27 -1.30
N THR A 189 -15.53 9.10 -0.27
CA THR A 189 -15.18 8.70 1.11
C THR A 189 -16.08 7.58 1.62
N LYS A 190 -17.39 7.64 1.35
CA LYS A 190 -18.33 6.56 1.72
C LYS A 190 -18.02 5.25 1.02
N VAL A 191 -17.64 5.30 -0.28
CA VAL A 191 -17.25 4.11 -1.06
C VAL A 191 -16.01 3.47 -0.46
N VAL A 192 -14.94 4.25 -0.23
CA VAL A 192 -13.68 3.81 0.39
C VAL A 192 -13.92 3.19 1.77
N THR A 193 -14.74 3.85 2.58
CA THR A 193 -15.03 3.41 3.95
C THR A 193 -15.83 2.11 3.99
N ALA A 194 -16.81 1.96 3.09
CA ALA A 194 -17.62 0.74 3.02
C ALA A 194 -16.74 -0.47 2.68
N TYR A 195 -15.89 -0.34 1.67
CA TYR A 195 -14.98 -1.42 1.28
C TYR A 195 -13.89 -1.67 2.33
N GLY A 196 -13.32 -0.62 2.93
CA GLY A 196 -12.34 -0.75 4.00
C GLY A 196 -12.86 -1.53 5.20
N LYS A 197 -14.11 -1.29 5.62
CA LYS A 197 -14.78 -2.05 6.70
C LYS A 197 -14.90 -3.53 6.34
N ALA A 198 -15.41 -3.84 5.16
CA ALA A 198 -15.55 -5.23 4.72
C ALA A 198 -14.18 -5.95 4.59
N MET A 199 -13.13 -5.24 4.16
CA MET A 199 -11.78 -5.80 4.09
C MET A 199 -11.22 -6.09 5.49
N ILE A 200 -11.41 -5.20 6.47
CA ILE A 200 -11.00 -5.44 7.86
C ILE A 200 -11.69 -6.69 8.44
N GLU A 201 -12.97 -6.91 8.12
CA GLU A 201 -13.74 -8.08 8.54
C GLU A 201 -13.22 -9.41 7.97
N THR A 202 -12.36 -9.39 6.95
CA THR A 202 -11.65 -10.60 6.48
C THR A 202 -10.54 -11.05 7.43
N GLY A 203 -10.18 -10.23 8.42
CA GLY A 203 -9.14 -10.50 9.41
C GLY A 203 -7.73 -10.09 8.98
N VAL A 204 -7.55 -9.37 7.87
CA VAL A 204 -6.23 -8.87 7.45
C VAL A 204 -5.60 -7.99 8.53
N HIS A 205 -4.27 -8.02 8.62
CA HIS A 205 -3.54 -7.30 9.66
C HIS A 205 -3.42 -5.81 9.39
N GLY A 206 -3.43 -5.42 8.11
CA GLY A 206 -3.40 -4.04 7.68
C GLY A 206 -4.18 -3.82 6.39
N ILE A 207 -4.71 -2.61 6.22
CA ILE A 207 -5.26 -2.14 4.96
C ILE A 207 -4.53 -0.89 4.50
N GLN A 208 -4.42 -0.73 3.18
CA GLN A 208 -3.77 0.42 2.57
C GLN A 208 -4.67 0.98 1.47
N PHE A 209 -4.78 2.30 1.40
CA PHE A 209 -5.29 2.97 0.21
C PHE A 209 -4.23 3.89 -0.39
N GLY A 210 -4.22 3.97 -1.73
CA GLY A 210 -3.32 4.83 -2.48
C GLY A 210 -4.01 6.14 -2.88
N ASP A 211 -3.51 7.28 -2.43
CA ASP A 211 -4.10 8.58 -2.81
C ASP A 211 -3.17 9.38 -3.72
N SER A 212 -2.65 8.71 -4.75
CA SER A 212 -1.53 9.19 -5.58
C SER A 212 -1.82 10.47 -6.34
N THR A 213 -3.07 10.71 -6.78
CA THR A 213 -3.46 11.96 -7.45
C THR A 213 -3.29 13.17 -6.53
N ALA A 214 -3.40 12.98 -5.21
CA ALA A 214 -3.16 14.03 -4.22
C ALA A 214 -1.70 14.54 -4.21
N GLY A 215 -0.75 13.76 -4.73
CA GLY A 215 0.64 14.19 -4.91
C GLY A 215 0.84 15.26 -5.99
N LEU A 216 -0.18 15.53 -6.81
CA LEU A 216 -0.14 16.48 -7.94
C LEU A 216 -0.63 17.89 -7.59
N ILE A 217 -1.17 18.09 -6.39
CA ILE A 217 -1.78 19.36 -6.00
C ILE A 217 -0.97 20.12 -4.94
N SER A 218 -1.31 21.39 -4.75
CA SER A 218 -0.65 22.24 -3.76
C SER A 218 -0.98 21.81 -2.31
N PRO A 219 -0.16 22.17 -1.30
CA PRO A 219 -0.50 21.93 0.10
C PRO A 219 -1.82 22.60 0.54
N ASP A 220 -2.19 23.73 -0.06
CA ASP A 220 -3.43 24.42 0.27
C ASP A 220 -4.65 23.68 -0.30
N ASP A 221 -4.57 23.19 -1.53
CA ASP A 221 -5.60 22.34 -2.11
C ASP A 221 -5.69 21.00 -1.37
N TYR A 222 -4.57 20.45 -0.94
CA TYR A 222 -4.54 19.24 -0.14
C TYR A 222 -5.29 19.43 1.20
N ARG A 223 -5.04 20.52 1.92
CA ARG A 223 -5.80 20.86 3.14
C ARG A 223 -7.28 21.00 2.90
N LYS A 224 -7.68 21.49 1.73
CA LYS A 224 -9.07 21.78 1.38
C LYS A 224 -9.81 20.55 0.86
N PHE A 225 -9.19 19.77 -0.04
CA PHE A 225 -9.86 18.77 -0.85
C PHE A 225 -9.40 17.31 -0.58
N VAL A 226 -8.34 17.10 0.19
CA VAL A 226 -7.82 15.76 0.47
C VAL A 226 -7.89 15.43 1.97
N LEU A 227 -7.22 16.22 2.77
CA LEU A 227 -7.02 15.93 4.21
C LEU A 227 -8.34 15.66 4.96
N PRO A 228 -9.42 16.46 4.82
CA PRO A 228 -10.67 16.23 5.55
C PRO A 228 -11.34 14.89 5.21
N TYR A 229 -11.13 14.41 3.98
CA TYR A 229 -11.70 13.16 3.50
C TYR A 229 -10.85 11.95 3.89
N GLN A 230 -9.52 12.13 3.93
CA GLN A 230 -8.61 11.13 4.52
C GLN A 230 -8.86 10.98 6.02
N GLU A 231 -9.01 12.10 6.77
CA GLU A 231 -9.39 12.08 8.17
C GLU A 231 -10.70 11.33 8.40
N THR A 232 -11.74 11.65 7.63
CA THR A 232 -13.05 10.98 7.72
C THR A 232 -12.93 9.48 7.43
N ALA A 233 -12.17 9.10 6.40
CA ALA A 233 -11.98 7.68 6.05
C ALA A 233 -11.19 6.93 7.14
N VAL A 234 -10.09 7.52 7.62
CA VAL A 234 -9.25 6.94 8.68
C VAL A 234 -10.04 6.81 9.99
N ASP A 235 -10.78 7.85 10.38
CA ASP A 235 -11.61 7.83 11.61
C ASP A 235 -12.69 6.74 11.56
N ALA A 236 -13.27 6.49 10.40
CA ALA A 236 -14.28 5.44 10.23
C ALA A 236 -13.70 4.02 10.24
N LEU A 237 -12.38 3.88 10.02
CA LEU A 237 -11.69 2.59 9.90
C LEU A 237 -10.75 2.28 11.08
N LYS A 238 -10.33 3.29 11.85
CA LYS A 238 -9.46 3.10 13.02
C LYS A 238 -10.13 2.27 14.12
N ASP A 239 -9.34 1.80 15.08
CA ASP A 239 -9.80 1.08 16.27
C ASP A 239 -10.55 -0.25 16.00
N ARG A 240 -10.29 -0.85 14.83
CA ARG A 240 -10.87 -2.13 14.41
C ARG A 240 -9.87 -3.30 14.44
N GLY A 241 -8.74 -3.11 15.10
CA GLY A 241 -7.70 -4.16 15.22
C GLY A 241 -6.88 -4.37 13.95
N CYS A 242 -6.94 -3.45 12.98
CA CYS A 242 -6.24 -3.48 11.72
C CYS A 242 -5.38 -2.21 11.56
N ASP A 243 -4.15 -2.36 11.11
CA ASP A 243 -3.24 -1.24 10.87
C ASP A 243 -3.64 -0.48 9.58
N LEU A 244 -3.71 0.85 9.66
CA LEU A 244 -4.08 1.70 8.53
C LEU A 244 -2.83 2.29 7.88
N TRP A 245 -2.76 2.19 6.54
CA TRP A 245 -1.65 2.63 5.72
C TRP A 245 -2.12 3.56 4.62
N ILE A 246 -1.32 4.57 4.32
CA ILE A 246 -1.52 5.46 3.17
C ILE A 246 -0.29 5.40 2.27
N HIS A 247 -0.52 5.43 0.97
CA HIS A 247 0.51 5.60 -0.05
C HIS A 247 0.17 6.80 -0.95
N ILE A 248 1.14 7.66 -1.18
CA ILE A 248 1.07 8.72 -2.19
C ILE A 248 2.33 8.66 -3.04
N CYS A 249 2.18 8.35 -4.33
CA CYS A 249 3.29 8.27 -5.26
C CYS A 249 3.96 9.62 -5.50
N GLY A 250 5.24 9.58 -5.83
CA GLY A 250 5.98 10.74 -6.31
C GLY A 250 6.69 11.53 -5.21
N LYS A 251 7.09 12.75 -5.57
CA LYS A 251 7.81 13.65 -4.65
C LYS A 251 6.83 14.37 -3.73
N THR A 252 6.54 13.79 -2.59
CA THR A 252 5.48 14.21 -1.67
C THR A 252 5.97 14.94 -0.41
N ASP A 253 7.24 15.32 -0.34
CA ASP A 253 7.84 16.02 0.83
C ASP A 253 7.00 17.20 1.32
N HIS A 254 6.40 17.94 0.37
CA HIS A 254 5.59 19.13 0.65
C HIS A 254 4.25 18.82 1.33
N LEU A 255 3.80 17.56 1.32
CA LEU A 255 2.52 17.11 1.89
C LEU A 255 2.66 16.33 3.19
N LEU A 256 3.80 15.64 3.42
CA LEU A 256 3.94 14.66 4.51
C LEU A 256 3.65 15.25 5.89
N HIS A 257 4.02 16.52 6.12
CA HIS A 257 3.78 17.20 7.40
C HIS A 257 2.28 17.36 7.71
N LEU A 258 1.41 17.40 6.68
CA LEU A 258 -0.05 17.49 6.83
C LEU A 258 -0.68 16.19 7.29
N MET A 259 -0.05 15.04 6.99
CA MET A 259 -0.53 13.71 7.38
C MET A 259 -0.05 13.28 8.77
N ARG A 260 0.83 14.04 9.41
CA ARG A 260 1.45 13.70 10.68
C ARG A 260 0.45 13.39 11.80
N GLU A 261 -0.68 14.07 11.81
CA GLU A 261 -1.70 13.94 12.85
C GLU A 261 -2.75 12.86 12.55
N LEU A 262 -2.74 12.31 11.32
CA LEU A 262 -3.65 11.20 10.98
C LEU A 262 -3.37 9.99 11.87
N PRO A 263 -4.40 9.34 12.42
CA PRO A 263 -4.23 8.15 13.27
C PRO A 263 -3.97 6.88 12.44
N ILE A 264 -2.94 6.93 11.60
CA ILE A 264 -2.45 5.80 10.80
C ILE A 264 -1.23 5.15 11.45
N GLN A 265 -1.03 3.86 11.20
CA GLN A 265 0.10 3.10 11.71
C GLN A 265 1.30 3.17 10.78
N GLY A 266 1.07 3.36 9.47
CA GLY A 266 2.18 3.40 8.53
C GLY A 266 1.93 4.26 7.28
N PHE A 267 3.05 4.65 6.65
CA PHE A 267 3.08 5.36 5.39
C PHE A 267 4.04 4.67 4.42
N GLU A 268 3.59 4.44 3.19
CA GLU A 268 4.42 3.84 2.13
C GLU A 268 5.11 4.96 1.34
N VAL A 269 6.43 5.04 1.49
CA VAL A 269 7.27 6.15 0.99
C VAL A 269 7.74 5.86 -0.42
N ASP A 270 7.44 6.74 -1.38
CA ASP A 270 7.96 6.66 -2.74
C ASP A 270 9.48 6.87 -2.78
N ALA A 271 10.15 6.27 -3.75
CA ALA A 271 11.60 6.37 -3.95
C ALA A 271 12.12 7.80 -4.19
N LYS A 272 11.24 8.72 -4.57
CA LYS A 272 11.56 10.15 -4.78
C LYS A 272 11.62 10.98 -3.49
N VAL A 273 11.31 10.37 -2.35
CA VAL A 273 11.35 10.99 -1.02
C VAL A 273 12.45 10.33 -0.19
N GLU A 274 13.36 11.10 0.38
CA GLU A 274 14.37 10.57 1.29
C GLU A 274 13.71 10.02 2.57
N MET A 275 14.06 8.79 2.96
CA MET A 275 13.46 8.11 4.12
C MET A 275 13.66 8.87 5.44
N THR A 276 14.82 9.49 5.63
CA THR A 276 15.11 10.36 6.77
C THR A 276 14.20 11.57 6.79
N ARG A 277 13.99 12.19 5.61
CA ARG A 277 13.09 13.32 5.46
C ARG A 277 11.64 12.93 5.73
N ALA A 278 11.20 11.77 5.25
CA ALA A 278 9.86 11.24 5.57
C ALA A 278 9.70 11.04 7.08
N ARG A 279 10.71 10.49 7.77
CA ARG A 279 10.73 10.32 9.24
C ARG A 279 10.60 11.64 9.99
N GLU A 280 11.32 12.66 9.57
CA GLU A 280 11.25 14.00 10.16
C GLU A 280 9.85 14.61 10.02
N LEU A 281 9.27 14.55 8.83
CA LEU A 281 7.99 15.18 8.50
C LEU A 281 6.79 14.46 9.12
N LEU A 282 6.77 13.12 9.06
CA LEU A 282 5.69 12.29 9.61
C LEU A 282 5.82 12.05 11.11
N GLY A 283 7.02 12.24 11.67
CA GLY A 283 7.31 11.93 13.07
C GLY A 283 7.54 10.44 13.33
N GLY A 284 8.00 10.12 14.57
CA GLY A 284 8.41 8.76 14.94
C GLY A 284 7.25 7.77 15.15
N ARG A 285 6.02 8.25 15.24
CA ARG A 285 4.82 7.43 15.53
C ARG A 285 4.38 6.60 14.32
N ILE A 286 4.56 7.11 13.11
CA ILE A 286 4.15 6.46 11.86
C ILE A 286 5.31 5.61 11.35
N ALA A 287 5.06 4.31 11.17
CA ALA A 287 6.04 3.40 10.56
C ALA A 287 6.21 3.74 9.08
N LEU A 288 7.43 3.60 8.57
CA LEU A 288 7.74 3.85 7.17
C LEU A 288 7.94 2.53 6.43
N LYS A 289 7.30 2.38 5.26
CA LYS A 289 7.53 1.26 4.35
C LYS A 289 8.08 1.80 3.04
N GLY A 290 9.22 1.32 2.61
CA GLY A 290 9.89 1.77 1.38
C GLY A 290 11.40 1.61 1.47
N ASN A 291 12.22 2.27 0.60
CA ASN A 291 11.74 2.97 -0.60
C ASN A 291 12.77 2.81 -1.74
N LEU A 292 13.18 1.54 -1.96
CA LEU A 292 14.07 1.26 -3.08
C LEU A 292 13.40 1.67 -4.40
N ASP A 293 14.13 2.34 -5.28
CA ASP A 293 13.66 2.68 -6.62
C ASP A 293 13.29 1.42 -7.41
N THR A 294 12.12 1.41 -8.00
CA THR A 294 11.57 0.24 -8.69
C THR A 294 12.29 -0.07 -10.00
N THR A 295 12.76 0.97 -10.72
CA THR A 295 13.58 0.81 -11.92
C THR A 295 14.96 0.27 -11.59
N PHE A 296 15.54 0.77 -10.47
CA PHE A 296 16.81 0.24 -9.95
C PHE A 296 16.67 -1.26 -9.60
N LEU A 297 15.60 -1.64 -8.89
CA LEU A 297 15.31 -3.03 -8.54
C LEU A 297 15.16 -3.94 -9.77
N LEU A 298 14.55 -3.44 -10.85
CA LEU A 298 14.40 -4.17 -12.10
C LEU A 298 15.72 -4.38 -12.84
N GLN A 299 16.58 -3.34 -12.92
CA GLN A 299 17.65 -3.26 -13.90
C GLN A 299 19.04 -3.58 -13.33
N ARG A 300 19.23 -3.54 -12.00
CA ARG A 300 20.54 -3.70 -11.38
C ARG A 300 20.83 -5.13 -10.98
N SER A 301 22.10 -5.43 -10.71
CA SER A 301 22.49 -6.75 -10.21
C SER A 301 22.04 -6.97 -8.75
N PRO A 302 21.90 -8.23 -8.30
CA PRO A 302 21.54 -8.55 -6.92
C PRO A 302 22.49 -7.92 -5.88
N GLU A 303 23.78 -7.80 -6.21
CA GLU A 303 24.80 -7.17 -5.34
C GLU A 303 24.58 -5.67 -5.21
N GLU A 304 24.22 -4.99 -6.31
CA GLU A 304 23.87 -3.57 -6.30
C GLU A 304 22.58 -3.33 -5.51
N VAL A 305 21.55 -4.16 -5.70
CA VAL A 305 20.30 -4.13 -4.93
C VAL A 305 20.58 -4.30 -3.44
N THR A 306 21.37 -5.32 -3.06
CA THR A 306 21.77 -5.52 -1.65
C THR A 306 22.47 -4.29 -1.07
N ARG A 307 23.41 -3.67 -1.81
CA ARG A 307 24.11 -2.46 -1.36
C ARG A 307 23.15 -1.26 -1.21
N ALA A 308 22.23 -1.07 -2.15
CA ALA A 308 21.24 0.02 -2.11
C ALA A 308 20.29 -0.12 -0.92
N CYS A 309 19.75 -1.31 -0.69
CA CYS A 309 18.89 -1.62 0.47
C CYS A 309 19.63 -1.33 1.80
N ARG A 310 20.87 -1.78 1.91
CA ARG A 310 21.68 -1.52 3.11
C ARG A 310 21.95 -0.03 3.32
N ARG A 311 22.14 0.73 2.25
CA ARG A 311 22.33 2.18 2.32
C ARG A 311 21.08 2.85 2.87
N ILE A 312 19.89 2.55 2.31
CA ILE A 312 18.61 3.10 2.78
C ILE A 312 18.45 2.88 4.29
N LEU A 313 18.70 1.65 4.77
CA LEU A 313 18.50 1.30 6.17
C LEU A 313 19.58 1.88 7.10
N LYS A 314 20.83 1.90 6.65
CA LYS A 314 21.99 2.36 7.45
C LYS A 314 22.05 3.88 7.52
N ASP A 315 21.91 4.55 6.39
CA ASP A 315 21.97 6.01 6.31
C ASP A 315 20.78 6.65 7.04
N GLY A 316 19.62 5.98 7.01
CA GLY A 316 18.46 6.34 7.83
C GLY A 316 18.59 6.06 9.32
N GLY A 317 19.64 5.34 9.77
CA GLY A 317 19.79 4.92 11.16
C GLY A 317 18.66 4.02 11.67
N PHE A 318 17.94 3.37 10.76
CA PHE A 318 16.74 2.60 11.09
C PHE A 318 17.10 1.28 11.80
N THR A 319 16.54 1.10 12.98
CA THR A 319 16.60 -0.17 13.74
C THR A 319 15.22 -0.74 13.94
N THR A 320 14.21 0.11 13.96
CA THR A 320 12.78 -0.22 14.09
C THR A 320 11.93 0.89 13.47
N GLY A 321 10.61 0.72 13.41
CA GLY A 321 9.70 1.68 12.78
C GLY A 321 9.86 1.75 11.25
N VAL A 322 10.47 0.72 10.63
CA VAL A 322 10.68 0.67 9.17
C VAL A 322 10.48 -0.73 8.63
N ILE A 323 9.95 -0.81 7.42
CA ILE A 323 9.81 -2.01 6.61
C ILE A 323 10.52 -1.76 5.28
N LEU A 324 11.46 -2.62 4.91
CA LEU A 324 12.12 -2.50 3.62
C LEU A 324 11.17 -2.93 2.51
N SER A 325 10.94 -2.04 1.57
CA SER A 325 10.11 -2.23 0.38
C SER A 325 10.67 -1.43 -0.79
N PRO A 326 10.31 -1.72 -2.03
CA PRO A 326 10.37 -0.71 -3.08
C PRO A 326 9.44 0.45 -2.77
N GLY A 327 9.69 1.60 -3.38
CA GLY A 327 8.89 2.82 -3.17
C GLY A 327 7.52 2.81 -3.86
N CYS A 328 7.22 1.80 -4.65
CA CYS A 328 5.94 1.57 -5.32
C CYS A 328 5.83 0.09 -5.71
N GLY A 329 4.80 -0.27 -6.51
CA GLY A 329 4.63 -1.61 -7.07
C GLY A 329 5.87 -2.12 -7.80
N VAL A 330 6.22 -3.37 -7.57
CA VAL A 330 7.38 -4.01 -8.22
C VAL A 330 7.08 -4.21 -9.71
N PRO A 331 7.99 -3.81 -10.63
CA PRO A 331 7.83 -4.03 -12.07
C PRO A 331 7.76 -5.52 -12.43
N ARG A 332 6.90 -5.87 -13.37
CA ARG A 332 6.59 -7.25 -13.76
C ARG A 332 7.82 -8.14 -14.00
N MET A 333 8.80 -7.64 -14.74
CA MET A 333 9.98 -8.42 -15.15
C MET A 333 11.14 -8.39 -14.15
N THR A 334 10.89 -7.99 -12.91
CA THR A 334 11.92 -7.94 -11.87
C THR A 334 12.47 -9.35 -11.59
N PRO A 335 13.80 -9.57 -11.69
CA PRO A 335 14.41 -10.86 -11.43
C PRO A 335 14.20 -11.35 -9.99
N LEU A 336 13.94 -12.65 -9.83
CA LEU A 336 13.79 -13.28 -8.51
C LEU A 336 15.00 -13.01 -7.60
N GLU A 337 16.19 -13.05 -8.17
CA GLU A 337 17.45 -12.83 -7.46
C GLU A 337 17.51 -11.42 -6.86
N ASN A 338 16.94 -10.42 -7.53
CA ASN A 338 16.85 -9.05 -7.03
C ASN A 338 15.85 -8.93 -5.87
N LEU A 339 14.73 -9.64 -5.96
CA LEU A 339 13.75 -9.71 -4.86
C LEU A 339 14.36 -10.37 -3.62
N ARG A 340 15.08 -11.48 -3.80
CA ARG A 340 15.81 -12.16 -2.71
C ARG A 340 16.96 -11.32 -2.14
N ALA A 341 17.58 -10.49 -2.97
CA ALA A 341 18.65 -9.58 -2.54
C ALA A 341 18.16 -8.56 -1.50
N MET A 342 16.89 -8.16 -1.54
CA MET A 342 16.30 -7.30 -0.52
C MET A 342 16.26 -8.00 0.85
N VAL A 343 15.80 -9.26 0.89
CA VAL A 343 15.77 -10.07 2.12
C VAL A 343 17.18 -10.27 2.67
N LYS A 344 18.10 -10.65 1.80
CA LYS A 344 19.53 -10.85 2.14
C LYS A 344 20.14 -9.59 2.75
N ALA A 345 19.80 -8.41 2.24
CA ALA A 345 20.30 -7.15 2.79
C ALA A 345 19.91 -6.95 4.27
N CYS A 346 18.68 -7.30 4.63
CA CYS A 346 18.18 -7.21 6.02
C CYS A 346 18.85 -8.26 6.93
N GLU A 347 19.03 -9.50 6.44
CA GLU A 347 19.71 -10.56 7.18
C GLU A 347 21.17 -10.24 7.47
N GLU A 348 21.89 -9.69 6.49
CA GLU A 348 23.30 -9.33 6.67
C GLU A 348 23.52 -8.14 7.61
N LEU A 349 22.53 -7.24 7.71
CA LEU A 349 22.58 -6.14 8.68
C LEU A 349 22.36 -6.62 10.12
N SER A 350 21.52 -7.62 10.33
CA SER A 350 21.28 -8.18 11.67
C SER A 350 22.51 -8.93 12.21
N ARG A 351 23.16 -9.74 11.35
CA ARG A 351 24.39 -10.52 11.73
C ARG A 351 25.58 -9.64 12.13
N ARG A 352 25.62 -8.38 11.72
CA ARG A 352 26.71 -7.46 12.09
C ARG A 352 26.50 -6.75 13.42
N LYS A 353 25.30 -6.88 14.00
CA LYS A 353 24.94 -6.30 15.32
C LYS A 353 25.04 -7.33 16.45
N ALA A 354 25.09 -8.63 16.11
CA ALA A 354 25.35 -9.74 17.02
C ALA A 354 26.87 -10.00 17.11
#